data_3faa3f57d957f341c33f57b4e3a86bd1
#
_entry.id   3faa3f57d957f341c33f57b4e3a86bd1
#
_cell.length_a   1.000
_cell.length_b   1.000
_cell.length_c   1.000
_cell.angle_alpha   90.00
_cell.angle_beta   90.00
_cell.angle_gamma   90.00
#
_symmetry.space_group_name_H-M   'P 1'
#
loop_
_entity.id
_entity.type
_entity.pdbx_description
1 polymer ?
#
loop_
_entity_poly.entity_id
_entity_poly.type
_entity_poly.pdbx_seq_one_letter_code
_entity_poly.pdbx_strand_id
1 'polypeptide(L)'
;MSAPRARLVVPCLCAAVLTAALAAGDPPATWWGQWGRTPQHQGSVPVAGQTGSSILANIVYDPFTSKEQQGPYAAGGLLVHYQTPLLSNGSDVFMECKTGQFSNIKEWQKQTWCEQKFTWQGGVLTPVWTHINDWKPVPFSPDKDGPGWEPVYHGVLTDQALWVPGFGGALWKLDRDSGSVLAHVTPFGSTLDPNTYAVGPLSADRSGNIFYNVMQLDGSAKDPWLVDVPNSWLVKVTAAGKATAVPWASLVPGTPAATDSCLWRYSTNDLPWPVLGPDGQPAAPLNVTCGSQRPPVNTAPAIGPDGTIYDISRASLDDYYAYLVAINPNLTPKWTASMREKFSDGCGTATLPPSGAPGGCRAGSPVGISPPDGRPGSGRVIDDSTSAPVVAPDGSIYYGAYTRYNYAQGHMMRWSSSGAFLPSNTDAITGFQFGWDTTPAIFSSTAANGTATFAVITKENHYGDVGSYCNDNTICPPDRTATNRGYPEQYFMSSLTPDLKINWRWQNTNPNSCTRNSDGTISCVADHPFGFEWCVNAPAVDGIGTVFANSEDGNLYEIDRSGALVNQVLTQLAIGAAYTPLSIGPDGKIYTQNDGRLFVIGN
;
A
#
# COMPACT_ATOMS: atom_id res chain seq x y z
N MET A 1 30.96 -78.17 -36.80
CA MET A 1 31.32 -77.37 -35.62
C MET A 1 31.23 -75.91 -36.04
N SER A 2 30.10 -75.28 -35.79
CA SER A 2 29.82 -73.91 -36.20
C SER A 2 29.80 -73.03 -34.96
N ALA A 3 30.61 -71.96 -34.98
CA ALA A 3 30.70 -70.97 -33.93
C ALA A 3 29.52 -69.94 -34.01
N PRO A 4 29.02 -69.45 -32.90
CA PRO A 4 27.94 -68.47 -32.90
C PRO A 4 28.46 -67.05 -33.13
N ARG A 5 27.78 -66.37 -34.01
CA ARG A 5 28.01 -64.94 -34.27
C ARG A 5 27.42 -64.08 -33.12
N ALA A 6 28.25 -63.30 -32.48
CA ALA A 6 27.82 -62.25 -31.54
C ALA A 6 27.16 -61.10 -32.27
N ARG A 7 25.93 -60.70 -31.87
CA ARG A 7 25.27 -59.48 -32.32
C ARG A 7 25.66 -58.34 -31.41
N LEU A 8 26.27 -57.29 -31.98
CA LEU A 8 26.53 -56.00 -31.32
C LEU A 8 25.20 -55.21 -31.24
N VAL A 9 24.73 -54.97 -30.04
CA VAL A 9 23.60 -54.04 -29.81
C VAL A 9 24.21 -52.66 -29.55
N VAL A 10 23.99 -51.73 -30.46
CA VAL A 10 24.36 -50.30 -30.31
C VAL A 10 23.22 -49.64 -29.56
N PRO A 11 23.44 -49.05 -28.37
CA PRO A 11 22.42 -48.27 -27.71
C PRO A 11 22.27 -46.90 -28.42
N CYS A 12 21.07 -46.65 -28.92
CA CYS A 12 20.68 -45.33 -29.44
C CYS A 12 20.52 -44.35 -28.25
N LEU A 13 21.51 -43.48 -28.02
CA LEU A 13 21.36 -42.35 -27.11
C LEU A 13 20.42 -41.33 -27.75
N CYS A 14 19.16 -41.33 -27.35
CA CYS A 14 18.29 -40.19 -27.58
C CYS A 14 18.73 -39.02 -26.66
N ALA A 15 19.49 -38.08 -27.20
CA ALA A 15 19.73 -36.80 -26.57
C ALA A 15 18.41 -36.03 -26.55
N ALA A 16 17.75 -36.01 -25.41
CA ALA A 16 16.64 -35.06 -25.16
C ALA A 16 17.25 -33.67 -25.12
N VAL A 17 17.09 -32.92 -26.19
CA VAL A 17 17.33 -31.47 -26.19
C VAL A 17 16.23 -30.85 -25.34
N LEU A 18 16.53 -30.60 -24.06
CA LEU A 18 15.75 -29.67 -23.26
C LEU A 18 15.95 -28.27 -23.89
N THR A 19 15.02 -27.86 -24.73
CA THR A 19 14.83 -26.46 -25.03
C THR A 19 14.33 -25.80 -23.73
N ALA A 20 15.25 -25.22 -22.95
CA ALA A 20 14.89 -24.23 -21.97
C ALA A 20 14.16 -23.12 -22.75
N ALA A 21 12.84 -23.06 -22.60
CA ALA A 21 12.10 -21.86 -22.97
C ALA A 21 12.74 -20.73 -22.14
N LEU A 22 13.45 -19.82 -22.82
CA LEU A 22 13.83 -18.54 -22.24
C LEU A 22 12.51 -17.90 -21.83
N ALA A 23 12.22 -17.94 -20.53
CA ALA A 23 11.18 -17.12 -19.95
C ALA A 23 11.47 -15.69 -20.39
N ALA A 24 10.47 -15.01 -20.94
CA ALA A 24 10.56 -13.57 -21.20
C ALA A 24 11.15 -12.95 -19.93
N GLY A 25 12.28 -12.25 -20.08
CA GLY A 25 13.11 -11.89 -18.95
C GLY A 25 12.33 -11.00 -17.98
N ASP A 26 12.48 -11.29 -16.70
CA ASP A 26 12.17 -10.30 -15.68
C ASP A 26 12.85 -8.98 -16.10
N PRO A 27 12.22 -7.82 -15.87
CA PRO A 27 12.95 -6.56 -15.94
C PRO A 27 14.24 -6.73 -15.15
N PRO A 28 15.37 -6.17 -15.61
CA PRO A 28 16.67 -6.41 -15.01
C PRO A 28 16.54 -6.40 -13.49
N ALA A 29 17.10 -7.40 -12.83
CA ALA A 29 16.91 -7.65 -11.39
C ALA A 29 17.21 -6.43 -10.48
N THR A 30 17.71 -5.37 -11.06
CA THR A 30 18.10 -4.12 -10.41
C THR A 30 17.13 -2.94 -10.68
N TRP A 31 16.12 -3.11 -11.55
CA TRP A 31 15.15 -2.05 -11.82
C TRP A 31 14.12 -1.94 -10.69
N TRP A 32 13.66 -0.71 -10.47
CA TRP A 32 12.48 -0.43 -9.66
C TRP A 32 11.37 0.09 -10.57
N GLY A 33 10.70 -0.80 -11.27
CA GLY A 33 9.82 -0.44 -12.38
C GLY A 33 8.36 -0.22 -12.02
N GLN A 34 7.95 -0.50 -10.77
CA GLN A 34 6.55 -0.41 -10.34
C GLN A 34 6.42 -0.34 -8.82
N TRP A 35 5.20 -0.22 -8.32
CA TRP A 35 4.88 -0.33 -6.89
C TRP A 35 5.51 -1.59 -6.29
N GLY A 36 6.19 -1.44 -5.14
CA GLY A 36 6.89 -2.57 -4.51
C GLY A 36 7.92 -3.26 -5.42
N ARG A 37 8.43 -2.60 -6.45
CA ARG A 37 9.49 -3.00 -7.37
C ARG A 37 9.12 -4.11 -8.37
N THR A 38 8.64 -5.27 -7.89
CA THR A 38 8.37 -6.47 -8.71
C THR A 38 6.86 -6.66 -8.92
N PRO A 39 6.45 -7.50 -9.88
CA PRO A 39 5.05 -7.90 -10.00
C PRO A 39 4.44 -8.45 -8.70
N GLN A 40 5.27 -9.04 -7.82
CA GLN A 40 4.88 -9.56 -6.51
C GLN A 40 4.87 -8.51 -5.40
N HIS A 41 5.28 -7.27 -5.66
CA HIS A 41 5.41 -6.13 -4.72
C HIS A 41 6.39 -6.39 -3.56
N GLN A 42 7.49 -7.10 -3.79
CA GLN A 42 8.39 -7.52 -2.72
C GLN A 42 9.26 -6.41 -2.13
N GLY A 43 9.39 -5.25 -2.77
CA GLY A 43 10.08 -4.08 -2.20
C GLY A 43 11.58 -4.27 -1.89
N SER A 44 12.24 -5.25 -2.51
CA SER A 44 13.65 -5.54 -2.26
C SER A 44 14.48 -5.62 -3.53
N VAL A 45 15.76 -5.24 -3.47
CA VAL A 45 16.72 -5.29 -4.59
C VAL A 45 17.91 -6.19 -4.26
N PRO A 46 18.57 -6.79 -5.26
CA PRO A 46 19.72 -7.67 -5.02
C PRO A 46 21.06 -6.93 -4.85
N VAL A 47 21.05 -5.59 -4.84
CA VAL A 47 22.24 -4.75 -4.65
C VAL A 47 22.26 -4.18 -3.23
N ALA A 48 23.45 -3.94 -2.67
CA ALA A 48 23.56 -3.21 -1.42
C ALA A 48 23.22 -1.73 -1.64
N GLY A 49 22.45 -1.16 -0.72
CA GLY A 49 22.21 0.27 -0.66
C GLY A 49 23.50 1.01 -0.28
N GLN A 50 23.67 2.23 -0.79
CA GLN A 50 24.74 3.10 -0.34
C GLN A 50 24.38 3.61 1.07
N THR A 51 25.33 3.62 1.97
CA THR A 51 25.12 4.28 3.28
C THR A 51 24.96 5.77 3.04
N GLY A 52 23.74 6.28 3.26
CA GLY A 52 23.36 7.62 2.86
C GLY A 52 23.95 8.70 3.76
N SER A 53 25.08 9.27 3.38
CA SER A 53 25.66 10.42 4.10
C SER A 53 25.35 11.76 3.46
N SER A 54 24.94 11.78 2.20
CA SER A 54 24.78 13.01 1.41
C SER A 54 23.47 13.04 0.62
N ILE A 55 22.90 14.23 0.51
CA ILE A 55 21.82 14.52 -0.45
C ILE A 55 22.49 14.85 -1.79
N LEU A 56 22.38 13.93 -2.75
CA LEU A 56 22.99 14.06 -4.09
C LEU A 56 22.09 14.85 -5.05
N ALA A 57 20.78 14.81 -4.84
CA ALA A 57 19.81 15.58 -5.61
C ALA A 57 18.59 15.94 -4.76
N ASN A 58 17.96 17.07 -5.09
CA ASN A 58 16.74 17.58 -4.47
C ASN A 58 15.94 18.27 -5.57
N ILE A 59 14.83 17.68 -6.00
CA ILE A 59 14.01 18.13 -7.12
C ILE A 59 12.56 18.29 -6.68
N VAL A 60 12.00 19.47 -6.88
CA VAL A 60 10.57 19.73 -6.66
C VAL A 60 9.76 19.08 -7.77
N TYR A 61 8.87 18.16 -7.42
CA TYR A 61 7.88 17.58 -8.34
C TYR A 61 6.46 18.02 -8.00
N ASP A 62 6.18 18.35 -6.74
CA ASP A 62 4.91 18.93 -6.29
C ASP A 62 5.15 20.32 -5.66
N PRO A 63 4.84 21.40 -6.37
CA PRO A 63 5.00 22.75 -5.86
C PRO A 63 3.86 23.19 -4.95
N PHE A 64 2.86 22.36 -4.69
CA PHE A 64 1.65 22.73 -3.96
C PHE A 64 1.64 22.25 -2.50
N THR A 65 2.57 21.40 -2.10
CA THR A 65 2.66 20.75 -0.78
C THR A 65 2.42 21.70 0.39
N SER A 66 3.11 22.85 0.42
CA SER A 66 2.94 23.81 1.51
C SER A 66 1.54 24.45 1.58
N LYS A 67 0.82 24.52 0.45
CA LYS A 67 -0.58 24.99 0.40
C LYS A 67 -1.55 23.89 0.82
N GLU A 68 -1.24 22.65 0.47
CA GLU A 68 -2.00 21.47 0.87
C GLU A 68 -1.97 21.31 2.39
N GLN A 69 -0.78 21.42 2.99
CA GLN A 69 -0.59 21.37 4.45
C GLN A 69 -1.33 22.47 5.21
N GLN A 70 -1.49 23.64 4.62
CA GLN A 70 -2.22 24.76 5.23
C GLN A 70 -3.74 24.66 5.09
N GLY A 71 -4.22 23.70 4.31
CA GLY A 71 -5.65 23.48 4.10
C GLY A 71 -6.38 23.08 5.39
N PRO A 72 -7.67 23.41 5.52
CA PRO A 72 -8.45 23.13 6.74
C PRO A 72 -8.64 21.63 7.02
N TYR A 73 -8.40 20.79 6.04
CA TYR A 73 -8.50 19.32 6.17
C TYR A 73 -7.18 18.66 6.51
N ALA A 74 -6.07 19.32 6.22
CA ALA A 74 -4.75 18.81 6.50
C ALA A 74 -4.35 18.96 7.98
N ALA A 75 -4.93 19.93 8.69
CA ALA A 75 -4.61 20.24 10.09
C ALA A 75 -3.09 20.32 10.37
N GLY A 76 -2.29 20.72 9.36
CA GLY A 76 -0.82 20.72 9.39
C GLY A 76 -0.16 19.46 8.86
N GLY A 77 -0.90 18.39 8.55
CA GLY A 77 -0.39 17.18 7.93
C GLY A 77 -0.51 17.19 6.41
N LEU A 78 0.28 16.37 5.74
CA LEU A 78 0.21 16.18 4.29
C LEU A 78 -0.82 15.10 3.96
N LEU A 79 -1.80 15.42 3.13
CA LEU A 79 -2.91 14.53 2.75
C LEU A 79 -2.80 14.06 1.30
N VAL A 80 -1.61 13.71 0.86
CA VAL A 80 -1.34 13.25 -0.51
C VAL A 80 -0.58 11.93 -0.51
N HIS A 81 -0.77 11.17 -1.58
CA HIS A 81 -0.03 9.95 -1.85
C HIS A 81 0.82 10.14 -3.11
N TYR A 82 2.04 9.69 -3.08
CA TYR A 82 2.96 9.89 -4.17
C TYR A 82 3.40 8.60 -4.86
N GLN A 83 3.76 8.72 -6.13
CA GLN A 83 4.37 7.65 -6.91
C GLN A 83 5.69 7.18 -6.26
N THR A 84 5.94 5.87 -6.28
CA THR A 84 7.29 5.34 -6.08
C THR A 84 8.20 5.89 -7.19
N PRO A 85 9.37 6.47 -6.88
CA PRO A 85 10.35 6.81 -7.90
C PRO A 85 10.69 5.58 -8.75
N LEU A 86 10.40 5.61 -10.06
CA LEU A 86 10.66 4.49 -10.95
C LEU A 86 12.07 4.60 -11.51
N LEU A 87 12.80 3.49 -11.50
CA LEU A 87 14.23 3.46 -11.82
C LEU A 87 14.51 2.42 -12.89
N SER A 88 15.31 2.79 -13.90
CA SER A 88 15.83 1.87 -14.90
C SER A 88 17.32 2.10 -15.19
N ASN A 89 18.03 1.07 -15.64
CA ASN A 89 19.40 1.12 -16.21
C ASN A 89 20.47 1.89 -15.43
N GLY A 90 20.29 2.12 -14.11
CA GLY A 90 21.28 2.78 -13.25
C GLY A 90 21.41 4.30 -13.44
N SER A 91 20.76 4.89 -14.41
CA SER A 91 20.85 6.34 -14.67
C SER A 91 19.51 7.04 -14.76
N ASP A 92 18.45 6.34 -15.20
CA ASP A 92 17.17 6.96 -15.51
C ASP A 92 16.20 6.86 -14.32
N VAL A 93 15.59 7.99 -14.01
CA VAL A 93 14.59 8.18 -12.93
C VAL A 93 13.33 8.76 -13.55
N PHE A 94 12.19 8.14 -13.24
CA PHE A 94 10.88 8.64 -13.66
C PHE A 94 10.07 8.96 -12.40
N MET A 95 9.46 10.12 -12.42
CA MET A 95 8.72 10.64 -11.25
C MET A 95 7.51 11.42 -11.74
N GLU A 96 6.41 11.26 -11.02
CA GLU A 96 5.27 12.14 -11.21
C GLU A 96 5.65 13.60 -11.00
N CYS A 97 4.83 14.50 -11.52
CA CYS A 97 4.90 15.90 -11.19
C CYS A 97 3.51 16.53 -11.22
N LYS A 98 3.37 17.64 -10.51
CA LYS A 98 2.16 18.46 -10.55
C LYS A 98 2.46 19.85 -11.11
N THR A 99 1.51 20.38 -11.83
CA THR A 99 1.60 21.72 -12.43
C THR A 99 0.21 22.39 -12.48
N GLY A 100 0.13 23.61 -13.01
CA GLY A 100 -1.11 24.35 -13.09
C GLY A 100 -1.38 25.19 -11.84
N GLN A 101 -2.61 25.18 -11.36
CA GLN A 101 -3.05 25.98 -10.23
C GLN A 101 -3.64 25.07 -9.14
N PHE A 102 -3.23 25.30 -7.91
CA PHE A 102 -3.86 24.74 -6.73
C PHE A 102 -4.84 25.77 -6.13
N SER A 103 -6.08 25.36 -5.90
CA SER A 103 -7.09 26.21 -5.26
C SER A 103 -7.29 25.83 -3.79
N ASN A 104 -7.58 24.56 -3.52
CA ASN A 104 -7.66 23.95 -2.20
C ASN A 104 -7.71 22.41 -2.33
N ILE A 105 -7.52 21.69 -1.24
CA ILE A 105 -7.44 20.21 -1.27
C ILE A 105 -8.72 19.55 -1.75
N LYS A 106 -9.90 20.13 -1.55
CA LYS A 106 -11.17 19.59 -2.07
C LYS A 106 -11.27 19.63 -3.58
N GLU A 107 -10.39 20.38 -4.23
CA GLU A 107 -10.40 20.66 -5.67
C GLU A 107 -9.17 20.07 -6.37
N TRP A 108 -8.57 19.03 -5.80
CA TRP A 108 -7.40 18.38 -6.40
C TRP A 108 -7.61 17.96 -7.86
N GLN A 109 -8.85 17.66 -8.28
CA GLN A 109 -9.16 17.41 -9.69
C GLN A 109 -8.85 18.58 -10.64
N LYS A 110 -8.69 19.80 -10.13
CA LYS A 110 -8.29 20.97 -10.93
C LYS A 110 -6.80 21.05 -11.17
N GLN A 111 -6.00 20.34 -10.41
CA GLN A 111 -4.57 20.23 -10.64
C GLN A 111 -4.30 19.46 -11.94
N THR A 112 -3.09 19.58 -12.45
CA THR A 112 -2.63 18.85 -13.62
C THR A 112 -1.43 18.00 -13.23
N TRP A 113 -1.56 16.70 -13.42
CA TRP A 113 -0.47 15.76 -13.23
C TRP A 113 0.40 15.68 -14.47
N CYS A 114 1.63 15.31 -14.27
CA CYS A 114 2.60 15.06 -15.31
C CYS A 114 3.54 13.93 -14.91
N GLU A 115 4.27 13.41 -15.86
CA GLU A 115 5.35 12.47 -15.65
C GLU A 115 6.64 13.08 -16.18
N GLN A 116 7.75 12.95 -15.44
CA GLN A 116 9.04 13.48 -15.79
C GLN A 116 10.10 12.38 -15.82
N LYS A 117 11.01 12.47 -16.79
CA LYS A 117 12.24 11.69 -16.78
C LYS A 117 13.41 12.57 -16.43
N PHE A 118 14.24 12.04 -15.56
CA PHE A 118 15.58 12.57 -15.25
C PHE A 118 16.62 11.52 -15.59
N THR A 119 17.86 11.97 -15.81
CA THR A 119 19.01 11.07 -15.99
C THR A 119 20.24 11.62 -15.28
N TRP A 120 21.06 10.73 -14.75
CA TRP A 120 22.34 11.10 -14.16
C TRP A 120 23.37 11.42 -15.25
N GLN A 121 23.88 12.65 -15.24
CA GLN A 121 24.91 13.13 -16.16
C GLN A 121 26.00 13.86 -15.36
N GLY A 122 27.23 13.34 -15.39
CA GLY A 122 28.36 13.97 -14.69
C GLY A 122 28.14 14.16 -13.17
N GLY A 123 27.38 13.28 -12.53
CA GLY A 123 27.05 13.37 -11.09
C GLY A 123 25.87 14.29 -10.76
N VAL A 124 25.16 14.80 -11.76
CA VAL A 124 23.98 15.66 -11.59
C VAL A 124 22.75 14.97 -12.17
N LEU A 125 21.63 14.97 -11.45
CA LEU A 125 20.35 14.49 -11.94
C LEU A 125 19.68 15.56 -12.79
N THR A 126 19.62 15.33 -14.09
CA THR A 126 19.22 16.32 -15.10
C THR A 126 17.88 15.94 -15.72
N PRO A 127 16.91 16.89 -15.88
CA PRO A 127 15.65 16.62 -16.53
C PRO A 127 15.85 16.35 -18.02
N VAL A 128 15.12 15.36 -18.57
CA VAL A 128 15.18 14.96 -19.97
C VAL A 128 13.91 15.36 -20.70
N TRP A 129 12.74 14.96 -20.17
CA TRP A 129 11.44 15.28 -20.74
C TRP A 129 10.35 15.36 -19.68
N THR A 130 9.24 15.99 -20.02
CA THR A 130 8.01 16.05 -19.24
C THR A 130 6.83 15.74 -20.14
N HIS A 131 5.98 14.81 -19.72
CA HIS A 131 4.69 14.51 -20.35
C HIS A 131 3.56 15.05 -19.49
N ILE A 132 2.83 16.04 -20.00
CA ILE A 132 1.63 16.58 -19.34
C ILE A 132 0.49 15.58 -19.52
N ASN A 133 -0.12 15.17 -18.43
CA ASN A 133 -1.14 14.12 -18.41
C ASN A 133 -2.55 14.70 -18.24
N ASP A 134 -3.52 13.99 -18.78
CA ASP A 134 -4.95 14.31 -18.65
C ASP A 134 -5.64 13.56 -17.49
N TRP A 135 -4.93 12.68 -16.79
CA TRP A 135 -5.47 11.94 -15.64
C TRP A 135 -6.09 12.87 -14.60
N LYS A 136 -7.17 12.41 -14.01
CA LYS A 136 -7.82 13.07 -12.88
C LYS A 136 -8.08 12.05 -11.78
N PRO A 137 -7.79 12.40 -10.52
CA PRO A 137 -8.15 11.60 -9.37
C PRO A 137 -9.68 11.56 -9.18
N VAL A 138 -10.15 10.57 -8.43
CA VAL A 138 -11.53 10.57 -7.93
C VAL A 138 -11.81 11.83 -7.10
N PRO A 139 -13.06 12.30 -7.02
CA PRO A 139 -13.38 13.50 -6.27
C PRO A 139 -13.18 13.28 -4.75
N PHE A 140 -12.81 14.36 -4.07
CA PHE A 140 -12.78 14.40 -2.61
C PHE A 140 -14.18 14.22 -2.03
N SER A 141 -14.33 13.44 -0.95
CA SER A 141 -15.57 13.33 -0.20
C SER A 141 -15.53 14.15 1.09
N PRO A 142 -16.40 15.16 1.24
CA PRO A 142 -16.48 15.93 2.49
C PRO A 142 -17.02 15.10 3.67
N ASP A 143 -17.78 14.04 3.39
CA ASP A 143 -18.44 13.20 4.39
C ASP A 143 -17.60 11.99 4.81
N LYS A 144 -16.40 11.83 4.24
CA LYS A 144 -15.39 10.80 4.58
C LYS A 144 -15.82 9.35 4.31
N ASP A 145 -16.78 9.12 3.45
CA ASP A 145 -17.11 7.77 2.97
C ASP A 145 -16.30 7.37 1.71
N GLY A 146 -15.51 8.31 1.18
CA GLY A 146 -14.52 8.13 0.13
C GLY A 146 -13.15 8.67 0.54
N PRO A 147 -12.21 8.82 -0.41
CA PRO A 147 -10.87 9.30 -0.11
C PRO A 147 -10.90 10.72 0.44
N GLY A 148 -10.41 10.86 1.67
CA GLY A 148 -10.11 12.15 2.29
C GLY A 148 -8.72 12.65 1.94
N TRP A 149 -7.90 11.77 1.33
CA TRP A 149 -6.54 12.05 0.91
C TRP A 149 -6.43 11.89 -0.61
N GLU A 150 -5.52 12.66 -1.19
CA GLU A 150 -5.33 12.66 -2.64
C GLU A 150 -4.91 11.27 -3.15
N PRO A 151 -5.62 10.72 -4.14
CA PRO A 151 -5.27 9.43 -4.72
C PRO A 151 -3.93 9.47 -5.46
N VAL A 152 -3.23 8.35 -5.43
CA VAL A 152 -1.92 8.22 -6.06
C VAL A 152 -2.03 8.16 -7.59
N TYR A 153 -1.28 9.04 -8.26
CA TYR A 153 -0.94 8.91 -9.66
C TYR A 153 0.33 8.04 -9.77
N HIS A 154 0.28 6.90 -10.43
CA HIS A 154 1.41 5.99 -10.45
C HIS A 154 1.51 5.19 -11.74
N GLY A 155 2.61 5.40 -12.46
CA GLY A 155 2.95 4.67 -13.65
C GLY A 155 3.64 3.33 -13.41
N VAL A 156 3.98 2.63 -14.50
CA VAL A 156 4.77 1.40 -14.49
C VAL A 156 5.73 1.35 -15.68
N LEU A 157 6.98 0.97 -15.39
CA LEU A 157 8.01 0.73 -16.40
C LEU A 157 7.96 -0.72 -16.88
N THR A 158 8.00 -0.88 -18.19
CA THR A 158 8.28 -2.16 -18.85
C THR A 158 9.58 -2.04 -19.67
N ASP A 159 10.08 -3.13 -20.21
CA ASP A 159 11.29 -3.10 -21.05
C ASP A 159 11.16 -2.15 -22.25
N GLN A 160 9.95 -1.93 -22.73
CA GLN A 160 9.69 -1.18 -23.97
C GLN A 160 9.13 0.21 -23.74
N ALA A 161 8.48 0.49 -22.62
CA ALA A 161 7.70 1.71 -22.44
C ALA A 161 7.49 2.05 -20.96
N LEU A 162 7.16 3.31 -20.72
CA LEU A 162 6.48 3.77 -19.51
C LEU A 162 4.98 3.83 -19.80
N TRP A 163 4.20 3.25 -18.91
CA TRP A 163 2.75 3.34 -18.95
C TRP A 163 2.27 4.20 -17.78
N VAL A 164 1.37 5.13 -18.05
CA VAL A 164 0.79 6.02 -17.03
C VAL A 164 -0.72 6.05 -17.17
N PRO A 165 -1.47 6.23 -16.06
CA PRO A 165 -2.92 6.35 -16.12
C PRO A 165 -3.31 7.64 -16.86
N GLY A 166 -4.48 7.61 -17.52
CA GLY A 166 -5.05 8.74 -18.25
C GLY A 166 -6.52 9.00 -17.87
N PHE A 167 -7.11 10.00 -18.46
CA PHE A 167 -8.50 10.39 -18.23
C PHE A 167 -9.48 9.29 -18.67
N GLY A 168 -10.60 9.17 -17.94
CA GLY A 168 -11.66 8.23 -18.28
C GLY A 168 -11.28 6.76 -18.15
N GLY A 169 -10.31 6.41 -17.30
CA GLY A 169 -9.80 5.06 -17.12
C GLY A 169 -8.90 4.58 -18.27
N ALA A 170 -8.42 5.49 -19.13
CA ALA A 170 -7.48 5.22 -20.21
C ALA A 170 -6.04 5.06 -19.69
N LEU A 171 -5.12 4.60 -20.57
CA LEU A 171 -3.69 4.57 -20.34
C LEU A 171 -2.94 5.26 -21.49
N TRP A 172 -1.89 5.99 -21.13
CA TRP A 172 -0.88 6.45 -22.06
C TRP A 172 0.33 5.52 -22.05
N LYS A 173 0.79 5.11 -23.22
CA LYS A 173 2.06 4.40 -23.44
C LYS A 173 3.06 5.40 -23.98
N LEU A 174 4.15 5.61 -23.23
CA LEU A 174 5.18 6.59 -23.56
C LEU A 174 6.49 5.88 -23.90
N ASP A 175 7.21 6.42 -24.87
CA ASP A 175 8.60 6.06 -25.12
C ASP A 175 9.45 6.55 -23.93
N ARG A 176 10.24 5.64 -23.35
CA ARG A 176 11.01 5.94 -22.14
C ARG A 176 12.12 6.97 -22.37
N ASP A 177 12.67 7.03 -23.60
CA ASP A 177 13.82 7.88 -23.87
C ASP A 177 13.39 9.29 -24.23
N SER A 178 12.34 9.42 -25.02
CA SER A 178 11.88 10.71 -25.57
C SER A 178 10.62 11.28 -24.90
N GLY A 179 9.86 10.47 -24.11
CA GLY A 179 8.56 10.87 -23.58
C GLY A 179 7.46 10.97 -24.64
N SER A 180 7.73 10.61 -25.89
CA SER A 180 6.73 10.66 -26.95
C SER A 180 5.64 9.60 -26.75
N VAL A 181 4.40 9.96 -27.13
CA VAL A 181 3.26 9.05 -27.04
C VAL A 181 3.38 7.96 -28.10
N LEU A 182 3.47 6.71 -27.65
CA LEU A 182 3.44 5.51 -28.49
C LEU A 182 2.03 4.99 -28.73
N ALA A 183 1.15 5.11 -27.72
CA ALA A 183 -0.25 4.71 -27.81
C ALA A 183 -1.10 5.42 -26.75
N HIS A 184 -2.39 5.58 -27.04
CA HIS A 184 -3.43 5.92 -26.10
C HIS A 184 -4.46 4.78 -26.10
N VAL A 185 -4.56 4.06 -25.00
CA VAL A 185 -5.42 2.89 -24.87
C VAL A 185 -6.68 3.26 -24.09
N THR A 186 -7.84 3.13 -24.73
CA THR A 186 -9.15 3.51 -24.18
C THR A 186 -10.05 2.25 -24.02
N PRO A 187 -9.99 1.56 -22.87
CA PRO A 187 -10.66 0.26 -22.68
C PRO A 187 -12.18 0.33 -22.83
N PHE A 188 -12.77 1.49 -22.61
CA PHE A 188 -14.22 1.71 -22.58
C PHE A 188 -14.75 2.44 -23.83
N GLY A 189 -13.93 2.56 -24.88
CA GLY A 189 -14.29 3.21 -26.14
C GLY A 189 -13.63 4.58 -26.32
N SER A 190 -13.90 5.21 -27.47
CA SER A 190 -13.27 6.48 -27.85
C SER A 190 -13.87 7.71 -27.16
N THR A 191 -15.11 7.60 -26.66
CA THR A 191 -15.74 8.66 -25.85
C THR A 191 -15.42 8.40 -24.39
N LEU A 192 -14.57 9.25 -23.81
CA LEU A 192 -14.14 9.10 -22.42
C LEU A 192 -15.20 9.66 -21.48
N ASP A 193 -15.56 8.87 -20.48
CA ASP A 193 -16.51 9.28 -19.44
C ASP A 193 -15.74 10.01 -18.30
N PRO A 194 -16.12 11.26 -17.97
CA PRO A 194 -15.46 12.03 -16.93
C PRO A 194 -15.64 11.48 -15.51
N ASN A 195 -16.56 10.54 -15.32
CA ASN A 195 -16.82 9.89 -14.03
C ASN A 195 -16.15 8.51 -13.93
N THR A 196 -15.34 8.13 -14.90
CA THR A 196 -14.58 6.87 -14.92
C THR A 196 -13.12 7.18 -14.64
N TYR A 197 -12.55 6.50 -13.63
CA TYR A 197 -11.24 6.79 -13.07
C TYR A 197 -10.37 5.54 -13.03
N ALA A 198 -9.11 5.65 -13.47
CA ALA A 198 -8.07 4.70 -13.06
C ALA A 198 -7.71 4.99 -11.61
N VAL A 199 -7.83 3.98 -10.74
CA VAL A 199 -7.65 4.11 -9.29
C VAL A 199 -6.51 3.23 -8.80
N GLY A 200 -5.49 3.85 -8.22
CA GLY A 200 -4.32 3.18 -7.71
C GLY A 200 -3.19 2.92 -8.73
N PRO A 201 -2.06 2.39 -8.26
CA PRO A 201 -0.90 2.12 -9.09
C PRO A 201 -1.15 1.08 -10.17
N LEU A 202 -0.49 1.28 -11.31
CA LEU A 202 -0.44 0.28 -12.37
C LEU A 202 0.56 -0.82 -11.99
N SER A 203 0.27 -2.06 -12.38
CA SER A 203 1.19 -3.19 -12.22
C SER A 203 1.45 -3.87 -13.57
N ALA A 204 2.66 -4.36 -13.77
CA ALA A 204 3.04 -5.10 -14.96
C ALA A 204 3.46 -6.53 -14.62
N ASP A 205 3.05 -7.50 -15.46
CA ASP A 205 3.60 -8.83 -15.42
C ASP A 205 4.93 -8.93 -16.20
N ARG A 206 5.58 -10.09 -16.11
CA ARG A 206 6.85 -10.37 -16.81
C ARG A 206 6.75 -10.28 -18.34
N SER A 207 5.55 -10.37 -18.88
CA SER A 207 5.30 -10.26 -20.34
C SER A 207 5.00 -8.82 -20.76
N GLY A 208 5.07 -7.86 -19.84
CA GLY A 208 4.74 -6.46 -20.09
C GLY A 208 3.26 -6.17 -20.27
N ASN A 209 2.38 -7.09 -19.83
CA ASN A 209 0.95 -6.77 -19.71
C ASN A 209 0.73 -5.92 -18.49
N ILE A 210 -0.15 -4.92 -18.61
CA ILE A 210 -0.49 -3.97 -17.56
C ILE A 210 -1.83 -4.37 -16.93
N PHE A 211 -1.90 -4.31 -15.60
CA PHE A 211 -3.10 -4.55 -14.82
C PHE A 211 -3.38 -3.36 -13.94
N TYR A 212 -4.64 -2.94 -13.86
CA TYR A 212 -5.05 -1.83 -13.01
C TYR A 212 -6.54 -1.82 -12.76
N ASN A 213 -6.92 -1.09 -11.72
CA ASN A 213 -8.28 -0.94 -11.28
C ASN A 213 -8.92 0.30 -11.87
N VAL A 214 -10.19 0.18 -12.26
CA VAL A 214 -11.01 1.27 -12.77
C VAL A 214 -12.34 1.30 -12.03
N MET A 215 -12.81 2.49 -11.69
CA MET A 215 -14.07 2.71 -11.03
C MET A 215 -14.85 3.82 -11.73
N GLN A 216 -16.15 3.64 -11.88
CA GLN A 216 -17.08 4.65 -12.35
C GLN A 216 -17.93 5.12 -11.17
N LEU A 217 -17.94 6.42 -10.91
CA LEU A 217 -18.79 7.04 -9.90
C LEU A 217 -20.09 7.58 -10.52
N ASP A 218 -21.13 7.70 -9.72
CA ASP A 218 -22.37 8.36 -10.14
C ASP A 218 -22.20 9.88 -10.14
N GLY A 219 -21.87 10.45 -11.29
CA GLY A 219 -21.69 11.91 -11.46
C GLY A 219 -22.97 12.71 -11.31
N SER A 220 -24.15 12.07 -11.17
CA SER A 220 -25.43 12.74 -10.89
C SER A 220 -25.70 12.89 -9.39
N ALA A 221 -25.03 12.11 -8.56
CA ALA A 221 -25.18 12.16 -7.11
C ALA A 221 -24.54 13.44 -6.54
N LYS A 222 -25.15 14.00 -5.49
CA LYS A 222 -24.57 15.15 -4.77
C LYS A 222 -23.22 14.82 -4.14
N ASP A 223 -23.11 13.63 -3.55
CA ASP A 223 -21.87 13.01 -3.13
C ASP A 223 -21.83 11.59 -3.70
N PRO A 224 -20.94 11.30 -4.67
CA PRO A 224 -20.88 9.99 -5.32
C PRO A 224 -20.40 8.88 -4.39
N TRP A 225 -19.86 9.21 -3.21
CA TRP A 225 -19.38 8.23 -2.25
C TRP A 225 -20.47 7.72 -1.30
N LEU A 226 -21.60 8.44 -1.21
CA LEU A 226 -22.76 8.05 -0.40
C LEU A 226 -23.77 7.16 -1.16
N VAL A 227 -23.47 6.85 -2.42
CA VAL A 227 -24.29 5.98 -3.28
C VAL A 227 -23.44 4.85 -3.83
N ASP A 228 -24.09 3.79 -4.29
CA ASP A 228 -23.36 2.67 -4.89
C ASP A 228 -22.66 3.08 -6.19
N VAL A 229 -21.52 2.46 -6.48
CA VAL A 229 -20.80 2.69 -7.74
C VAL A 229 -21.55 2.03 -8.89
N PRO A 230 -21.82 2.75 -10.00
CA PRO A 230 -22.47 2.16 -11.17
C PRO A 230 -21.68 0.98 -11.75
N ASN A 231 -20.36 1.11 -11.82
CA ASN A 231 -19.48 0.08 -12.35
C ASN A 231 -18.06 0.16 -11.75
N SER A 232 -17.39 -0.98 -11.78
CA SER A 232 -15.96 -1.08 -11.49
C SER A 232 -15.36 -2.26 -12.26
N TRP A 233 -14.07 -2.17 -12.63
CA TRP A 233 -13.40 -3.18 -13.45
C TRP A 233 -11.96 -3.40 -13.03
N LEU A 234 -11.50 -4.66 -13.17
CA LEU A 234 -10.10 -4.96 -13.35
C LEU A 234 -9.80 -4.92 -14.86
N VAL A 235 -8.83 -4.14 -15.26
CA VAL A 235 -8.42 -3.98 -16.67
C VAL A 235 -7.06 -4.62 -16.88
N LYS A 236 -6.94 -5.39 -17.96
CA LYS A 236 -5.68 -5.90 -18.49
C LYS A 236 -5.43 -5.27 -19.86
N VAL A 237 -4.24 -4.68 -20.03
CA VAL A 237 -3.76 -4.20 -21.32
C VAL A 237 -2.53 -5.02 -21.69
N THR A 238 -2.56 -5.69 -22.85
CA THR A 238 -1.39 -6.44 -23.31
C THR A 238 -0.24 -5.49 -23.69
N ALA A 239 0.99 -6.00 -23.73
CA ALA A 239 2.15 -5.22 -24.20
C ALA A 239 1.93 -4.58 -25.60
N ALA A 240 1.07 -5.22 -26.43
CA ALA A 240 0.66 -4.70 -27.75
C ALA A 240 -0.46 -3.65 -27.68
N GLY A 241 -0.98 -3.30 -26.50
CA GLY A 241 -2.01 -2.27 -26.34
C GLY A 241 -3.46 -2.78 -26.44
N LYS A 242 -3.70 -4.09 -26.51
CA LYS A 242 -5.08 -4.63 -26.49
C LYS A 242 -5.61 -4.66 -25.07
N ALA A 243 -6.70 -3.94 -24.82
CA ALA A 243 -7.39 -3.91 -23.53
C ALA A 243 -8.47 -4.97 -23.39
N THR A 244 -8.66 -5.46 -22.17
CA THR A 244 -9.79 -6.28 -21.73
C THR A 244 -10.18 -5.80 -20.33
N ALA A 245 -11.44 -5.39 -20.14
CA ALA A 245 -12.00 -4.99 -18.85
C ALA A 245 -13.01 -6.05 -18.39
N VAL A 246 -12.92 -6.45 -17.13
CA VAL A 246 -13.84 -7.43 -16.51
C VAL A 246 -14.46 -6.78 -15.26
N PRO A 247 -15.80 -6.77 -15.15
CA PRO A 247 -16.47 -6.18 -13.99
C PRO A 247 -16.07 -6.86 -12.67
N TRP A 248 -15.79 -6.08 -11.64
CA TRP A 248 -15.42 -6.61 -10.33
C TRP A 248 -16.46 -7.54 -9.73
N ALA A 249 -17.75 -7.24 -9.90
CA ALA A 249 -18.83 -8.10 -9.43
C ALA A 249 -18.75 -9.54 -9.97
N SER A 250 -18.12 -9.76 -11.13
CA SER A 250 -17.92 -11.09 -11.70
C SER A 250 -16.65 -11.80 -11.23
N LEU A 251 -15.74 -11.07 -10.56
CA LEU A 251 -14.46 -11.58 -10.11
C LEU A 251 -14.47 -12.07 -8.65
N VAL A 252 -15.52 -11.76 -7.88
CA VAL A 252 -15.62 -11.99 -6.44
C VAL A 252 -16.79 -12.93 -6.06
N PRO A 253 -16.76 -14.19 -6.50
CA PRO A 253 -17.83 -15.13 -6.21
C PRO A 253 -18.00 -15.35 -4.70
N GLY A 254 -19.25 -15.50 -4.25
CA GLY A 254 -19.58 -15.77 -2.85
C GLY A 254 -19.64 -14.53 -1.95
N THR A 255 -19.49 -13.34 -2.50
CA THR A 255 -19.71 -12.07 -1.80
C THR A 255 -21.20 -11.70 -1.80
N PRO A 256 -21.66 -10.83 -0.88
CA PRO A 256 -23.03 -10.30 -0.93
C PRO A 256 -23.33 -9.63 -2.26
N ALA A 257 -24.59 -9.75 -2.70
CA ALA A 257 -25.09 -8.96 -3.81
C ALA A 257 -25.20 -7.48 -3.41
N ALA A 258 -25.16 -6.58 -4.39
CA ALA A 258 -25.21 -5.13 -4.13
C ALA A 258 -26.43 -4.70 -3.31
N THR A 259 -27.56 -5.40 -3.48
CA THR A 259 -28.85 -5.13 -2.79
C THR A 259 -29.00 -5.85 -1.46
N ASP A 260 -28.05 -6.72 -1.08
CA ASP A 260 -28.11 -7.44 0.18
C ASP A 260 -27.93 -6.49 1.37
N SER A 261 -28.34 -6.95 2.54
CA SER A 261 -28.16 -6.24 3.80
C SER A 261 -26.82 -6.65 4.45
N CYS A 262 -25.94 -5.69 4.62
CA CYS A 262 -24.69 -5.84 5.31
C CYS A 262 -24.78 -5.30 6.74
N LEU A 263 -24.16 -5.98 7.68
CA LEU A 263 -24.04 -5.54 9.07
C LEU A 263 -22.92 -4.50 9.17
N TRP A 264 -23.26 -3.25 9.35
CA TRP A 264 -22.29 -2.17 9.37
C TRP A 264 -21.67 -1.95 10.76
N ARG A 265 -22.39 -1.28 11.64
CA ARG A 265 -21.89 -0.92 12.97
C ARG A 265 -23.06 -0.53 13.88
N TYR A 266 -22.80 -0.35 15.17
CA TYR A 266 -23.77 0.31 16.04
C TYR A 266 -23.97 1.78 15.60
N SER A 267 -25.10 2.36 16.01
CA SER A 267 -25.46 3.76 15.69
C SER A 267 -24.37 4.76 16.09
N THR A 268 -23.60 4.44 17.11
CA THR A 268 -22.37 5.12 17.50
C THR A 268 -21.23 4.10 17.52
N ASN A 269 -20.01 4.50 17.18
CA ASN A 269 -18.82 3.69 17.34
C ASN A 269 -18.21 3.83 18.74
N ASP A 270 -18.98 4.35 19.68
CA ASP A 270 -18.46 4.76 20.97
C ASP A 270 -18.25 3.58 21.90
N LEU A 271 -17.11 3.60 22.58
CA LEU A 271 -16.88 2.75 23.73
C LEU A 271 -17.57 3.35 24.96
N PRO A 272 -17.97 2.54 25.94
CA PRO A 272 -17.76 1.10 26.04
C PRO A 272 -18.82 0.30 25.29
N TRP A 273 -18.41 -0.83 24.78
CA TRP A 273 -19.31 -1.77 24.09
C TRP A 273 -19.95 -2.75 25.11
N PRO A 274 -21.21 -3.20 24.93
CA PRO A 274 -22.15 -2.75 23.90
C PRO A 274 -22.66 -1.34 24.14
N VAL A 275 -22.87 -0.61 23.06
CA VAL A 275 -23.54 0.70 23.11
C VAL A 275 -24.95 0.51 23.67
N LEU A 276 -25.39 1.38 24.56
CA LEU A 276 -26.72 1.31 25.14
C LEU A 276 -27.69 2.22 24.39
N GLY A 277 -28.89 1.68 24.15
CA GLY A 277 -30.02 2.46 23.67
C GLY A 277 -30.59 3.41 24.73
N PRO A 278 -31.59 4.24 24.37
CA PRO A 278 -32.25 5.15 25.30
C PRO A 278 -32.93 4.46 26.48
N ASP A 279 -33.23 3.18 26.34
CA ASP A 279 -33.84 2.33 27.36
C ASP A 279 -32.80 1.66 28.30
N GLY A 280 -31.51 1.97 28.09
CA GLY A 280 -30.40 1.39 28.86
C GLY A 280 -30.06 -0.08 28.49
N GLN A 281 -30.69 -0.61 27.45
CA GLN A 281 -30.38 -1.97 26.95
C GLN A 281 -29.36 -1.89 25.80
N PRO A 282 -28.62 -2.98 25.50
CA PRO A 282 -27.73 -3.01 24.37
C PRO A 282 -28.42 -2.62 23.06
N ALA A 283 -27.90 -1.62 22.36
CA ALA A 283 -28.42 -1.18 21.07
C ALA A 283 -28.19 -2.28 20.01
N ALA A 284 -29.11 -2.40 19.07
CA ALA A 284 -28.91 -3.25 17.91
C ALA A 284 -27.94 -2.60 16.92
N PRO A 285 -27.04 -3.38 16.28
CA PRO A 285 -26.21 -2.85 15.21
C PRO A 285 -27.04 -2.44 13.99
N LEU A 286 -26.56 -1.45 13.26
CA LEU A 286 -27.19 -0.99 12.02
C LEU A 286 -26.86 -1.93 10.86
N ASN A 287 -27.83 -2.09 9.97
CA ASN A 287 -27.61 -2.69 8.68
C ASN A 287 -27.69 -1.62 7.59
N VAL A 288 -26.88 -1.79 6.55
CA VAL A 288 -26.86 -0.96 5.35
C VAL A 288 -26.97 -1.85 4.13
N THR A 289 -27.33 -1.28 2.99
CA THR A 289 -27.18 -1.98 1.71
C THR A 289 -25.68 -2.19 1.47
N CYS A 290 -25.27 -3.38 1.04
CA CYS A 290 -23.86 -3.71 0.84
C CYS A 290 -23.22 -2.84 -0.24
N GLY A 291 -23.95 -2.55 -1.32
CA GLY A 291 -23.38 -1.96 -2.52
C GLY A 291 -22.58 -2.96 -3.34
N SER A 292 -22.23 -2.56 -4.53
CA SER A 292 -21.46 -3.36 -5.50
C SER A 292 -20.04 -3.64 -5.00
N GLN A 293 -19.49 -4.79 -5.35
CA GLN A 293 -18.09 -5.09 -5.12
C GLN A 293 -17.22 -4.22 -6.03
N ARG A 294 -16.21 -3.58 -5.45
CA ARG A 294 -15.30 -2.69 -6.15
C ARG A 294 -13.88 -2.74 -5.56
N PRO A 295 -12.86 -2.30 -6.31
CA PRO A 295 -11.54 -2.11 -5.73
C PRO A 295 -11.58 -0.90 -4.76
N PRO A 296 -10.72 -0.86 -3.74
CA PRO A 296 -10.43 0.36 -3.03
C PRO A 296 -9.61 1.30 -3.92
N VAL A 297 -9.58 2.58 -3.58
CA VAL A 297 -8.63 3.53 -4.18
C VAL A 297 -7.21 3.20 -3.69
N ASN A 298 -6.19 3.44 -4.51
CA ASN A 298 -4.76 3.31 -4.21
C ASN A 298 -4.21 1.87 -4.07
N THR A 299 -5.00 0.82 -4.26
CA THR A 299 -4.49 -0.56 -4.23
C THR A 299 -3.96 -0.98 -5.59
N ALA A 300 -2.76 -1.54 -5.61
CA ALA A 300 -2.11 -2.10 -6.80
C ALA A 300 -2.35 -3.62 -6.87
N PRO A 301 -2.72 -4.19 -8.03
CA PRO A 301 -2.78 -5.64 -8.22
C PRO A 301 -1.39 -6.28 -8.13
N ALA A 302 -1.17 -7.28 -7.27
CA ALA A 302 0.05 -8.08 -7.27
C ALA A 302 -0.08 -9.29 -8.19
N ILE A 303 1.00 -9.68 -8.87
CA ILE A 303 0.97 -10.77 -9.84
C ILE A 303 1.96 -11.85 -9.41
N GLY A 304 1.43 -13.04 -9.09
CA GLY A 304 2.23 -14.18 -8.69
C GLY A 304 3.11 -14.74 -9.81
N PRO A 305 4.08 -15.60 -9.48
CA PRO A 305 4.97 -16.21 -10.48
C PRO A 305 4.23 -17.06 -11.51
N ASP A 306 3.06 -17.60 -11.16
CA ASP A 306 2.17 -18.38 -12.05
C ASP A 306 1.21 -17.50 -12.87
N GLY A 307 1.33 -16.17 -12.76
CA GLY A 307 0.47 -15.19 -13.40
C GLY A 307 -0.87 -14.97 -12.68
N THR A 308 -1.12 -15.59 -11.52
CA THR A 308 -2.29 -15.28 -10.70
C THR A 308 -2.24 -13.83 -10.23
N ILE A 309 -3.34 -13.10 -10.43
CA ILE A 309 -3.49 -11.73 -9.99
C ILE A 309 -4.14 -11.74 -8.61
N TYR A 310 -3.51 -11.10 -7.64
CA TYR A 310 -4.03 -10.90 -6.29
C TYR A 310 -4.39 -9.44 -6.10
N ASP A 311 -5.61 -9.18 -5.71
CA ASP A 311 -6.12 -7.84 -5.53
C ASP A 311 -7.14 -7.78 -4.39
N ILE A 312 -7.58 -6.58 -4.06
CA ILE A 312 -8.51 -6.33 -2.97
C ILE A 312 -9.86 -5.88 -3.53
N SER A 313 -10.94 -6.42 -2.97
CA SER A 313 -12.28 -5.94 -3.20
C SER A 313 -12.97 -5.59 -1.88
N ARG A 314 -13.88 -4.64 -1.93
CA ARG A 314 -14.77 -4.30 -0.81
C ARG A 314 -16.19 -4.06 -1.33
N ALA A 315 -17.18 -4.20 -0.45
CA ALA A 315 -18.52 -3.69 -0.73
C ALA A 315 -18.49 -2.16 -0.76
N SER A 316 -19.18 -1.55 -1.71
CA SER A 316 -19.11 -0.10 -1.96
C SER A 316 -19.57 0.73 -0.74
N LEU A 317 -20.66 0.27 -0.08
CA LEU A 317 -21.29 0.97 1.02
C LEU A 317 -20.94 0.39 2.41
N ASP A 318 -20.12 -0.67 2.46
CA ASP A 318 -19.69 -1.27 3.71
C ASP A 318 -18.26 -1.82 3.63
N ASP A 319 -17.31 -1.10 4.20
CA ASP A 319 -15.88 -1.41 4.18
C ASP A 319 -15.47 -2.59 5.08
N TYR A 320 -16.38 -3.12 5.90
CA TYR A 320 -16.20 -4.36 6.65
C TYR A 320 -16.38 -5.62 5.80
N TYR A 321 -16.99 -5.50 4.61
CA TYR A 321 -17.13 -6.61 3.67
C TYR A 321 -16.02 -6.52 2.63
N ALA A 322 -14.80 -6.75 3.11
CA ALA A 322 -13.58 -6.71 2.34
C ALA A 322 -13.01 -8.12 2.07
N TYR A 323 -12.33 -8.27 0.94
CA TYR A 323 -11.88 -9.55 0.42
C TYR A 323 -10.52 -9.44 -0.23
N LEU A 324 -9.65 -10.43 0.05
CA LEU A 324 -8.52 -10.74 -0.84
C LEU A 324 -9.05 -11.63 -1.97
N VAL A 325 -8.74 -11.26 -3.20
CA VAL A 325 -9.25 -11.92 -4.41
C VAL A 325 -8.07 -12.47 -5.21
N ALA A 326 -8.16 -13.71 -5.64
CA ALA A 326 -7.24 -14.28 -6.63
C ALA A 326 -7.96 -14.47 -7.97
N ILE A 327 -7.32 -14.04 -9.03
CA ILE A 327 -7.87 -14.00 -10.38
C ILE A 327 -6.88 -14.70 -11.30
N ASN A 328 -7.37 -15.56 -12.19
CA ASN A 328 -6.54 -16.24 -13.19
C ASN A 328 -5.99 -15.24 -14.22
N PRO A 329 -4.86 -15.57 -14.90
CA PRO A 329 -4.27 -14.68 -15.94
C PRO A 329 -5.20 -14.31 -17.09
N ASN A 330 -6.26 -15.12 -17.32
CA ASN A 330 -7.31 -14.87 -18.31
C ASN A 330 -8.48 -14.05 -17.78
N LEU A 331 -8.34 -13.43 -16.59
CA LEU A 331 -9.35 -12.61 -15.91
C LEU A 331 -10.62 -13.39 -15.52
N THR A 332 -10.51 -14.67 -15.20
CA THR A 332 -11.58 -15.44 -14.55
C THR A 332 -11.31 -15.56 -13.04
N PRO A 333 -12.34 -15.61 -12.19
CA PRO A 333 -12.15 -15.75 -10.75
C PRO A 333 -11.43 -17.07 -10.42
N LYS A 334 -10.52 -17.06 -9.43
CA LYS A 334 -9.83 -18.24 -8.92
C LYS A 334 -10.37 -18.60 -7.53
N TRP A 335 -10.31 -17.65 -6.60
CA TRP A 335 -10.92 -17.73 -5.28
C TRP A 335 -11.07 -16.35 -4.65
N THR A 336 -11.94 -16.26 -3.63
CA THR A 336 -12.20 -15.05 -2.84
C THR A 336 -12.10 -15.41 -1.37
N ALA A 337 -11.34 -14.65 -0.58
CA ALA A 337 -11.13 -14.87 0.84
C ALA A 337 -11.60 -13.65 1.65
N SER A 338 -12.61 -13.84 2.48
CA SER A 338 -13.13 -12.78 3.34
C SER A 338 -12.12 -12.40 4.42
N MET A 339 -11.98 -11.09 4.67
CA MET A 339 -11.23 -10.52 5.79
C MET A 339 -12.08 -10.40 7.05
N ARG A 340 -13.38 -10.72 6.94
CA ARG A 340 -14.35 -10.54 8.00
C ARG A 340 -14.19 -11.60 9.09
N GLU A 341 -14.33 -11.16 10.34
CA GLU A 341 -14.35 -12.03 11.53
C GLU A 341 -13.09 -12.93 11.66
N LYS A 342 -11.90 -12.38 11.35
CA LYS A 342 -10.64 -13.13 11.37
C LYS A 342 -9.83 -12.92 12.64
N PHE A 343 -10.13 -11.89 13.43
CA PHE A 343 -9.34 -11.53 14.59
C PHE A 343 -10.07 -11.83 15.89
N SER A 344 -9.30 -12.20 16.90
CA SER A 344 -9.76 -12.34 18.29
C SER A 344 -9.33 -11.17 19.16
N ASP A 345 -9.07 -10.01 18.55
CA ASP A 345 -8.84 -8.75 19.25
C ASP A 345 -10.18 -8.12 19.67
N GLY A 346 -10.12 -7.20 20.63
CA GLY A 346 -11.31 -6.52 21.10
C GLY A 346 -11.51 -6.63 22.61
N CYS A 347 -12.73 -6.70 23.05
CA CYS A 347 -13.08 -6.77 24.48
C CYS A 347 -12.26 -7.82 25.23
N GLY A 348 -11.61 -7.42 26.30
CA GLY A 348 -10.83 -8.31 27.17
C GLY A 348 -9.52 -8.81 26.59
N THR A 349 -9.04 -8.27 25.48
CA THR A 349 -7.76 -8.61 24.85
C THR A 349 -6.72 -7.50 25.04
N ALA A 350 -5.46 -7.79 24.69
CA ALA A 350 -4.34 -6.84 24.81
C ALA A 350 -4.38 -5.69 23.80
N THR A 351 -5.30 -5.71 22.85
CA THR A 351 -5.39 -4.68 21.80
C THR A 351 -6.19 -3.45 22.16
N LEU A 352 -7.00 -3.54 23.20
CA LEU A 352 -7.56 -2.33 23.80
C LEU A 352 -6.48 -1.60 24.57
N PRO A 353 -6.26 -0.30 24.32
CA PRO A 353 -5.21 0.43 25.01
C PRO A 353 -5.58 0.78 26.45
N PRO A 354 -4.65 0.54 27.36
CA PRO A 354 -3.78 -0.60 27.36
C PRO A 354 -4.61 -1.85 27.66
N SER A 355 -4.01 -3.03 27.53
CA SER A 355 -4.67 -4.28 27.84
C SER A 355 -5.56 -4.19 29.10
N GLY A 356 -6.87 -4.36 28.92
CA GLY A 356 -7.84 -4.19 30.00
C GLY A 356 -8.10 -2.75 30.42
N ALA A 357 -7.77 -1.74 29.60
CA ALA A 357 -8.07 -0.34 29.91
C ALA A 357 -9.55 -0.13 30.19
N PRO A 358 -9.88 0.69 31.20
CA PRO A 358 -11.26 1.11 31.42
C PRO A 358 -11.82 1.77 30.17
N GLY A 359 -13.07 1.52 29.86
CA GLY A 359 -13.78 2.18 28.78
C GLY A 359 -13.86 1.40 27.46
N GLY A 360 -13.15 0.28 27.35
CA GLY A 360 -13.22 -0.54 26.14
C GLY A 360 -14.54 -1.31 26.03
N CYS A 361 -14.88 -2.06 27.08
CA CYS A 361 -16.06 -2.90 27.09
C CYS A 361 -16.74 -2.90 28.44
N ARG A 362 -18.06 -3.05 28.48
CA ARG A 362 -18.82 -3.18 29.70
C ARG A 362 -18.56 -4.54 30.38
N ALA A 363 -18.71 -4.59 31.69
CA ALA A 363 -18.56 -5.84 32.44
C ALA A 363 -19.47 -6.93 31.85
N GLY A 364 -18.90 -8.13 31.68
CA GLY A 364 -19.61 -9.28 31.10
C GLY A 364 -19.64 -9.34 29.58
N SER A 365 -19.02 -8.40 28.88
CA SER A 365 -18.86 -8.46 27.41
C SER A 365 -18.00 -9.68 27.02
N PRO A 366 -18.36 -10.38 25.93
CA PRO A 366 -17.56 -11.51 25.44
C PRO A 366 -16.13 -11.07 25.05
N VAL A 367 -15.16 -11.91 25.36
CA VAL A 367 -13.74 -11.67 24.98
C VAL A 367 -13.57 -11.80 23.47
N GLY A 368 -12.76 -10.94 22.87
CA GLY A 368 -12.42 -10.98 21.46
C GLY A 368 -13.47 -10.38 20.52
N ILE A 369 -14.45 -9.68 21.06
CA ILE A 369 -15.48 -9.01 20.25
C ILE A 369 -15.06 -7.58 19.94
N SER A 370 -15.12 -7.22 18.67
CA SER A 370 -14.85 -5.87 18.17
C SER A 370 -16.03 -4.95 18.51
N PRO A 371 -15.81 -3.85 19.25
CA PRO A 371 -16.88 -2.94 19.65
C PRO A 371 -17.69 -2.33 18.50
N PRO A 372 -17.12 -1.97 17.35
CA PRO A 372 -17.88 -1.31 16.28
C PRO A 372 -19.07 -2.11 15.77
N ASP A 373 -18.99 -3.44 15.69
CA ASP A 373 -20.05 -4.27 15.12
C ASP A 373 -20.51 -5.42 16.04
N GLY A 374 -19.84 -5.62 17.17
CA GLY A 374 -20.17 -6.69 18.11
C GLY A 374 -19.86 -8.10 17.60
N ARG A 375 -18.91 -8.21 16.67
CA ARG A 375 -18.44 -9.46 16.05
C ARG A 375 -16.95 -9.65 16.32
N PRO A 376 -16.39 -10.84 16.10
CA PRO A 376 -14.95 -10.99 16.02
C PRO A 376 -14.34 -9.97 15.05
N GLY A 377 -13.16 -9.43 15.37
CA GLY A 377 -12.53 -8.36 14.60
C GLY A 377 -12.41 -8.67 13.11
N SER A 378 -12.71 -7.71 12.29
CA SER A 378 -12.68 -7.81 10.82
C SER A 378 -11.60 -6.91 10.24
N GLY A 379 -10.85 -7.41 9.26
CA GLY A 379 -10.08 -6.54 8.38
C GLY A 379 -11.03 -5.69 7.53
N ARG A 380 -10.78 -4.38 7.52
CA ARG A 380 -11.51 -3.40 6.73
C ARG A 380 -10.61 -2.83 5.65
N VAL A 381 -11.19 -2.38 4.59
CA VAL A 381 -10.46 -1.71 3.50
C VAL A 381 -11.09 -0.37 3.22
N ILE A 382 -10.38 0.69 3.57
CA ILE A 382 -10.79 2.07 3.33
C ILE A 382 -10.11 2.64 2.09
N ASP A 383 -10.67 3.72 1.55
CA ASP A 383 -10.17 4.33 0.31
C ASP A 383 -8.97 5.27 0.53
N ASP A 384 -8.63 5.55 1.78
CA ASP A 384 -7.44 6.33 2.14
C ASP A 384 -6.17 5.47 2.30
N SER A 385 -6.33 4.14 2.27
CA SER A 385 -5.20 3.20 2.43
C SER A 385 -4.45 3.01 1.11
N THR A 386 -3.14 2.87 1.20
CA THR A 386 -2.25 2.52 0.09
C THR A 386 -1.66 1.12 0.22
N SER A 387 -2.21 0.28 1.09
CA SER A 387 -1.82 -1.12 1.17
C SER A 387 -2.10 -1.84 -0.15
N ALA A 388 -1.13 -2.60 -0.62
CA ALA A 388 -1.29 -3.52 -1.74
C ALA A 388 -0.92 -4.95 -1.31
N PRO A 389 -1.51 -5.98 -1.91
CA PRO A 389 -1.10 -7.37 -1.67
C PRO A 389 0.37 -7.58 -2.03
N VAL A 390 1.05 -8.43 -1.26
CA VAL A 390 2.43 -8.86 -1.54
C VAL A 390 2.46 -10.37 -1.64
N VAL A 391 3.07 -10.91 -2.70
CA VAL A 391 3.27 -12.35 -2.88
C VAL A 391 4.69 -12.70 -2.45
N ALA A 392 4.80 -13.50 -1.38
CA ALA A 392 6.08 -13.94 -0.84
C ALA A 392 6.67 -15.13 -1.64
N PRO A 393 7.97 -15.46 -1.45
CA PRO A 393 8.63 -16.55 -2.15
C PRO A 393 8.01 -17.94 -1.92
N ASP A 394 7.36 -18.17 -0.79
CA ASP A 394 6.62 -19.40 -0.46
C ASP A 394 5.21 -19.46 -1.07
N GLY A 395 4.81 -18.41 -1.80
CA GLY A 395 3.49 -18.25 -2.37
C GLY A 395 2.41 -17.77 -1.40
N SER A 396 2.76 -17.46 -0.14
CA SER A 396 1.82 -16.79 0.76
C SER A 396 1.60 -15.33 0.38
N ILE A 397 0.42 -14.81 0.70
CA ILE A 397 0.02 -13.44 0.37
C ILE A 397 -0.14 -12.66 1.67
N TYR A 398 0.45 -11.46 1.73
CA TYR A 398 0.35 -10.53 2.85
C TYR A 398 -0.41 -9.28 2.44
N TYR A 399 -1.23 -8.75 3.37
CA TYR A 399 -1.95 -7.49 3.19
C TYR A 399 -2.17 -6.81 4.55
N GLY A 400 -1.87 -5.53 4.64
CA GLY A 400 -2.10 -4.70 5.82
C GLY A 400 -3.52 -4.14 5.83
N ALA A 401 -4.43 -4.78 6.56
CA ALA A 401 -5.83 -4.37 6.66
C ALA A 401 -6.05 -3.41 7.83
N TYR A 402 -6.93 -2.43 7.62
CA TYR A 402 -7.40 -1.53 8.66
C TYR A 402 -8.46 -2.21 9.53
N THR A 403 -8.53 -1.92 10.82
CA THR A 403 -9.56 -2.50 11.70
C THR A 403 -10.39 -1.47 12.45
N ARG A 404 -10.03 -0.21 12.41
CA ARG A 404 -10.66 0.87 13.18
C ARG A 404 -11.04 0.47 14.61
N TYR A 405 -10.16 -0.24 15.25
CA TYR A 405 -10.33 -0.65 16.60
C TYR A 405 -9.23 -0.05 17.47
N ASN A 406 -9.45 1.19 17.90
CA ASN A 406 -8.63 1.96 18.80
C ASN A 406 -7.10 1.76 18.62
N TYR A 407 -6.37 1.38 19.63
CA TYR A 407 -4.93 1.33 19.74
C TYR A 407 -4.19 0.62 18.59
N ALA A 408 -4.71 -0.48 18.09
CA ALA A 408 -4.05 -1.25 17.03
C ALA A 408 -4.28 -0.67 15.63
N GLN A 409 -5.44 -0.12 15.37
CA GLN A 409 -5.95 0.40 14.09
C GLN A 409 -5.87 -0.54 12.89
N GLY A 410 -5.15 -1.65 12.94
CA GLY A 410 -5.09 -2.60 11.85
C GLY A 410 -4.17 -3.78 12.09
N HIS A 411 -4.13 -4.68 11.11
CA HIS A 411 -3.39 -5.94 11.18
C HIS A 411 -2.71 -6.28 9.87
N MET A 412 -1.48 -6.81 9.93
CA MET A 412 -0.89 -7.55 8.82
C MET A 412 -1.53 -8.94 8.77
N MET A 413 -2.26 -9.22 7.70
CA MET A 413 -2.94 -10.49 7.45
C MET A 413 -2.12 -11.36 6.48
N ARG A 414 -2.29 -12.69 6.58
CA ARG A 414 -1.59 -13.65 5.73
C ARG A 414 -2.54 -14.74 5.21
N TRP A 415 -2.39 -15.11 3.95
CA TRP A 415 -3.12 -16.23 3.32
C TRP A 415 -2.17 -17.14 2.55
N SER A 416 -2.56 -18.40 2.39
CA SER A 416 -1.90 -19.31 1.46
C SER A 416 -2.25 -18.96 0.00
N SER A 417 -1.49 -19.49 -0.95
CA SER A 417 -1.80 -19.37 -2.39
C SER A 417 -3.16 -19.99 -2.79
N SER A 418 -3.76 -20.82 -1.93
CA SER A 418 -5.10 -21.38 -2.12
C SER A 418 -6.23 -20.56 -1.46
N GLY A 419 -5.91 -19.42 -0.84
CA GLY A 419 -6.89 -18.55 -0.19
C GLY A 419 -7.22 -18.91 1.26
N ALA A 420 -6.56 -19.90 1.85
CA ALA A 420 -6.76 -20.21 3.26
C ALA A 420 -6.09 -19.13 4.13
N PHE A 421 -6.84 -18.55 5.06
CA PHE A 421 -6.30 -17.61 6.03
C PHE A 421 -5.30 -18.34 6.96
N LEU A 422 -4.13 -17.76 7.14
CA LEU A 422 -3.05 -18.30 7.96
C LEU A 422 -2.88 -17.41 9.20
N PRO A 423 -3.42 -17.81 10.37
CA PRO A 423 -3.24 -17.05 11.58
C PRO A 423 -1.76 -17.01 11.99
N SER A 424 -1.36 -15.95 12.73
CA SER A 424 -0.05 -15.95 13.38
C SER A 424 -0.06 -16.94 14.55
N ASN A 425 1.09 -17.59 14.77
CA ASN A 425 1.23 -18.57 15.86
C ASN A 425 1.56 -17.92 17.23
N THR A 426 1.54 -16.61 17.31
CA THR A 426 1.83 -15.87 18.53
C THR A 426 0.53 -15.35 19.11
N ASP A 427 0.13 -15.90 20.23
CA ASP A 427 -1.03 -15.47 21.01
C ASP A 427 -2.39 -15.77 20.38
N ALA A 428 -3.47 -15.56 21.10
CA ALA A 428 -4.84 -15.79 20.64
C ALA A 428 -5.30 -14.81 19.53
N ILE A 429 -4.38 -13.98 18.99
CA ILE A 429 -4.65 -12.94 18.00
C ILE A 429 -4.15 -13.40 16.66
N THR A 430 -5.01 -13.37 15.68
CA THR A 430 -4.72 -13.76 14.30
C THR A 430 -4.23 -12.55 13.49
N GLY A 431 -3.10 -12.70 12.82
CA GLY A 431 -2.41 -11.59 12.16
C GLY A 431 -1.46 -10.82 13.09
N PHE A 432 -0.52 -10.06 12.51
CA PHE A 432 0.36 -9.19 13.27
C PHE A 432 -0.35 -7.85 13.50
N GLN A 433 -0.51 -7.47 14.75
CA GLN A 433 -1.12 -6.19 15.11
C GLN A 433 -0.25 -5.02 14.62
N PHE A 434 -0.90 -3.89 14.32
CA PHE A 434 -0.28 -2.62 13.96
C PHE A 434 0.35 -2.54 12.57
N GLY A 435 0.43 -3.62 11.81
CA GLY A 435 0.98 -3.64 10.44
C GLY A 435 -0.08 -3.36 9.37
N TRP A 436 -0.70 -2.19 9.41
CA TRP A 436 -1.75 -1.76 8.47
C TRP A 436 -1.28 -0.56 7.64
N ASP A 437 -2.04 -0.23 6.60
CA ASP A 437 -1.78 0.90 5.71
C ASP A 437 -0.32 0.94 5.19
N THR A 438 0.15 -0.22 4.79
CA THR A 438 1.50 -0.39 4.24
C THR A 438 1.55 -1.63 3.36
N THR A 439 2.29 -1.55 2.28
CA THR A 439 2.72 -2.69 1.48
C THR A 439 4.03 -3.18 2.08
N PRO A 440 4.08 -4.34 2.75
CA PRO A 440 5.31 -4.79 3.40
C PRO A 440 6.38 -5.13 2.37
N ALA A 441 7.66 -4.95 2.74
CA ALA A 441 8.76 -5.47 1.92
C ALA A 441 9.11 -6.90 2.34
N ILE A 442 9.61 -7.70 1.40
CA ILE A 442 10.04 -9.08 1.62
C ILE A 442 11.54 -9.16 1.40
N PHE A 443 12.28 -9.53 2.43
CA PHE A 443 13.72 -9.81 2.34
C PHE A 443 13.98 -11.30 2.35
N SER A 444 14.34 -11.85 1.18
CA SER A 444 14.71 -13.27 1.04
C SER A 444 16.10 -13.53 1.62
N SER A 445 16.23 -14.60 2.39
CA SER A 445 17.48 -14.99 3.05
C SER A 445 17.60 -16.50 3.15
N THR A 446 18.72 -16.97 3.69
CA THR A 446 18.94 -18.39 3.99
C THR A 446 19.09 -18.53 5.51
N ALA A 447 18.30 -19.39 6.11
CA ALA A 447 18.40 -19.71 7.53
C ALA A 447 19.71 -20.48 7.84
N ALA A 448 20.10 -20.52 9.11
CA ALA A 448 21.35 -21.18 9.54
C ALA A 448 21.45 -22.67 9.17
N ASN A 449 20.30 -23.34 8.99
CA ASN A 449 20.22 -24.74 8.53
C ASN A 449 20.28 -24.90 7.01
N GLY A 450 20.53 -23.81 6.25
CA GLY A 450 20.58 -23.80 4.79
C GLY A 450 19.21 -23.72 4.08
N THR A 451 18.11 -23.65 4.83
CA THR A 451 16.77 -23.53 4.25
C THR A 451 16.51 -22.09 3.79
N ALA A 452 15.98 -21.93 2.57
CA ALA A 452 15.51 -20.63 2.09
C ALA A 452 14.36 -20.13 2.99
N THR A 453 14.46 -18.88 3.39
CA THR A 453 13.46 -18.20 4.22
C THR A 453 13.34 -16.75 3.81
N PHE A 454 12.47 -15.99 4.45
CA PHE A 454 12.35 -14.54 4.24
C PHE A 454 11.88 -13.85 5.52
N ALA A 455 12.09 -12.55 5.55
CA ALA A 455 11.51 -11.66 6.54
C ALA A 455 10.45 -10.76 5.89
N VAL A 456 9.43 -10.40 6.65
CA VAL A 456 8.39 -9.42 6.30
C VAL A 456 8.72 -8.13 7.04
N ILE A 457 8.96 -7.05 6.31
CA ILE A 457 9.31 -5.74 6.87
C ILE A 457 8.07 -4.85 6.80
N THR A 458 7.67 -4.30 7.93
CA THR A 458 6.45 -3.49 8.04
C THR A 458 6.61 -2.37 9.05
N LYS A 459 5.82 -1.32 8.91
CA LYS A 459 5.64 -0.32 9.96
C LYS A 459 4.72 -0.86 11.05
N GLU A 460 4.82 -0.27 12.24
CA GLU A 460 4.00 -0.59 13.39
C GLU A 460 3.78 0.68 14.21
N ASN A 461 2.56 1.23 14.17
CA ASN A 461 2.20 2.44 14.89
C ASN A 461 1.23 2.11 16.02
N HIS A 462 1.62 2.39 17.26
CA HIS A 462 0.82 2.22 18.46
C HIS A 462 0.37 3.60 18.94
N TYR A 463 -0.89 3.91 18.77
CA TYR A 463 -1.44 5.18 19.18
C TYR A 463 -1.91 5.14 20.63
N GLY A 464 -1.57 6.16 21.41
CA GLY A 464 -2.00 6.30 22.80
C GLY A 464 -3.48 6.70 22.97
N ASP A 465 -4.13 7.00 21.84
CA ASP A 465 -5.47 7.55 21.83
C ASP A 465 -6.55 6.47 21.71
N VAL A 466 -7.53 6.47 22.63
CA VAL A 466 -8.78 5.71 22.47
C VAL A 466 -9.80 6.47 21.59
N GLY A 467 -9.47 7.67 21.16
CA GLY A 467 -10.22 8.50 20.24
C GLY A 467 -11.64 8.83 20.70
N SER A 468 -12.45 9.14 19.74
CA SER A 468 -13.89 9.38 19.90
C SER A 468 -14.71 8.14 20.27
N TYR A 469 -14.05 6.98 20.37
CA TYR A 469 -14.73 5.71 20.70
C TYR A 469 -15.14 5.60 22.18
N CYS A 470 -14.56 6.41 23.06
CA CYS A 470 -14.86 6.37 24.49
C CYS A 470 -15.59 7.63 24.93
N ASN A 471 -16.89 7.58 25.09
CA ASN A 471 -17.71 8.73 25.48
C ASN A 471 -18.43 8.60 26.82
N ASP A 472 -18.29 7.48 27.52
CA ASP A 472 -18.84 7.31 28.86
C ASP A 472 -17.90 7.85 29.93
N ASN A 473 -18.29 8.96 30.56
CA ASN A 473 -17.48 9.68 31.54
C ASN A 473 -17.19 8.89 32.83
N THR A 474 -17.87 7.78 33.06
CA THR A 474 -17.67 6.97 34.26
C THR A 474 -16.57 5.93 34.12
N ILE A 475 -16.27 5.52 32.88
CA ILE A 475 -15.33 4.45 32.60
C ILE A 475 -14.29 4.81 31.54
N CYS A 476 -14.47 5.91 30.80
CA CYS A 476 -13.47 6.41 29.86
C CYS A 476 -12.37 7.19 30.59
N PRO A 477 -11.16 7.26 30.03
CA PRO A 477 -10.14 8.18 30.53
C PRO A 477 -10.65 9.62 30.62
N PRO A 478 -10.26 10.39 31.64
CA PRO A 478 -10.79 11.74 31.88
C PRO A 478 -10.40 12.75 30.78
N ASP A 479 -9.26 12.56 30.14
CA ASP A 479 -8.80 13.38 29.04
C ASP A 479 -8.84 12.59 27.73
N ARG A 480 -9.88 12.84 26.94
CA ARG A 480 -10.10 12.17 25.65
C ARG A 480 -9.51 12.93 24.47
N THR A 481 -9.06 14.14 24.70
CA THR A 481 -8.52 15.01 23.65
C THR A 481 -7.00 15.00 23.61
N ALA A 482 -6.35 14.58 24.71
CA ALA A 482 -4.92 14.49 24.76
C ALA A 482 -4.43 13.29 23.95
N THR A 483 -3.39 13.52 23.16
CA THR A 483 -2.67 12.45 22.45
C THR A 483 -2.01 11.46 23.41
N ASN A 484 -1.72 11.91 24.63
CA ASN A 484 -1.17 11.08 25.71
C ASN A 484 -2.19 10.88 26.83
N ARG A 485 -2.95 9.80 26.78
CA ARG A 485 -3.93 9.42 27.79
C ARG A 485 -3.40 8.49 28.88
N GLY A 486 -2.13 8.62 29.19
CA GLY A 486 -1.42 7.72 30.09
C GLY A 486 -0.85 6.49 29.40
N TYR A 487 -0.97 6.41 28.08
CA TYR A 487 -0.43 5.34 27.24
C TYR A 487 0.63 5.94 26.34
N PRO A 488 1.91 5.61 26.52
CA PRO A 488 2.95 6.12 25.64
C PRO A 488 2.72 5.59 24.23
N GLU A 489 2.72 6.48 23.26
CA GLU A 489 2.75 6.12 21.86
C GLU A 489 4.08 5.47 21.52
N GLN A 490 4.07 4.51 20.61
CA GLN A 490 5.27 3.80 20.19
C GLN A 490 5.20 3.50 18.70
N TYR A 491 6.26 3.84 17.98
CA TYR A 491 6.31 3.78 16.53
C TYR A 491 7.51 2.97 16.09
N PHE A 492 7.27 1.77 15.50
CA PHE A 492 8.33 0.85 15.16
C PHE A 492 8.40 0.60 13.65
N MET A 493 9.62 0.44 13.15
CA MET A 493 9.89 -0.35 11.97
C MET A 493 10.21 -1.76 12.43
N SER A 494 9.51 -2.77 11.89
CA SER A 494 9.54 -4.13 12.39
C SER A 494 9.90 -5.13 11.30
N SER A 495 10.71 -6.11 11.66
CA SER A 495 10.97 -7.31 10.87
C SER A 495 10.27 -8.50 11.51
N LEU A 496 9.52 -9.23 10.69
CA LEU A 496 8.74 -10.39 11.12
C LEU A 496 9.21 -11.64 10.37
N THR A 497 9.04 -12.80 11.00
CA THR A 497 9.16 -14.11 10.33
C THR A 497 8.03 -14.31 9.33
N PRO A 498 8.11 -15.33 8.43
CA PRO A 498 7.00 -15.65 7.53
C PRO A 498 5.67 -15.93 8.25
N ASP A 499 5.69 -16.41 9.49
CA ASP A 499 4.50 -16.66 10.32
C ASP A 499 4.15 -15.48 11.26
N LEU A 500 4.67 -14.28 10.93
CA LEU A 500 4.37 -13.01 11.58
C LEU A 500 4.85 -12.89 13.04
N LYS A 501 5.90 -13.62 13.44
CA LYS A 501 6.60 -13.42 14.70
C LYS A 501 7.64 -12.33 14.55
N ILE A 502 7.87 -11.56 15.62
CA ILE A 502 8.84 -10.49 15.62
C ILE A 502 10.26 -11.07 15.61
N ASN A 503 11.05 -10.69 14.59
CA ASN A 503 12.50 -10.88 14.59
C ASN A 503 13.18 -9.76 15.38
N TRP A 504 12.84 -8.50 15.03
CA TRP A 504 13.31 -7.29 15.69
C TRP A 504 12.33 -6.13 15.47
N ARG A 505 12.42 -5.13 16.34
CA ARG A 505 11.76 -3.83 16.25
C ARG A 505 12.78 -2.74 16.47
N TRP A 506 12.71 -1.69 15.68
CA TRP A 506 13.43 -0.45 15.93
C TRP A 506 12.44 0.68 16.15
N GLN A 507 12.52 1.34 17.31
CA GLN A 507 11.57 2.40 17.69
C GLN A 507 12.10 3.78 17.26
N ASN A 508 11.26 4.56 16.58
CA ASN A 508 11.51 5.98 16.41
C ASN A 508 11.20 6.72 17.73
N THR A 509 12.22 7.25 18.36
CA THR A 509 12.12 8.04 19.60
C THR A 509 12.59 9.48 19.40
N ASN A 510 12.73 9.95 18.17
CA ASN A 510 13.13 11.32 17.88
C ASN A 510 12.03 12.29 18.35
N PRO A 511 12.30 13.19 19.32
CA PRO A 511 11.30 14.11 19.83
C PRO A 511 11.21 15.41 19.04
N ASN A 512 12.04 15.59 17.99
CA ASN A 512 12.26 16.89 17.38
C ASN A 512 11.61 16.99 15.99
N SER A 513 10.71 17.95 15.83
CA SER A 513 10.33 18.48 14.52
C SER A 513 11.47 19.35 13.97
N CYS A 514 12.10 18.89 12.91
CA CYS A 514 13.21 19.62 12.29
C CYS A 514 12.85 20.11 10.89
N THR A 515 13.46 21.22 10.48
CA THR A 515 13.34 21.81 9.13
C THR A 515 14.74 22.14 8.61
N ARG A 516 15.03 21.77 7.37
CA ARG A 516 16.19 22.21 6.63
C ARG A 516 15.89 23.55 5.98
N ASN A 517 16.62 24.59 6.41
CA ASN A 517 16.49 25.94 5.88
C ASN A 517 17.15 26.07 4.50
N SER A 518 16.83 27.14 3.79
CA SER A 518 17.37 27.41 2.44
C SER A 518 18.90 27.63 2.42
N ASP A 519 19.49 28.02 3.55
CA ASP A 519 20.95 28.15 3.71
C ASP A 519 21.65 26.84 4.10
N GLY A 520 20.88 25.74 4.20
CA GLY A 520 21.38 24.41 4.58
C GLY A 520 21.44 24.14 6.09
N THR A 521 21.18 25.14 6.93
CA THR A 521 21.11 24.94 8.39
C THR A 521 19.84 24.15 8.76
N ILE A 522 19.85 23.51 9.92
CA ILE A 522 18.70 22.75 10.44
C ILE A 522 18.21 23.42 11.72
N SER A 523 16.90 23.72 11.75
CA SER A 523 16.20 24.24 12.91
C SER A 523 15.27 23.18 13.46
N CYS A 524 15.26 22.96 14.77
CA CYS A 524 14.46 21.91 15.42
C CYS A 524 13.70 22.46 16.62
N VAL A 525 12.50 21.88 16.87
CA VAL A 525 11.67 22.11 18.06
C VAL A 525 11.34 20.75 18.67
N ALA A 526 11.50 20.60 19.98
CA ALA A 526 11.14 19.36 20.69
C ALA A 526 9.66 19.41 21.07
N ASP A 527 8.80 18.82 20.25
CA ASP A 527 7.34 18.84 20.36
C ASP A 527 6.65 17.47 20.23
N HIS A 528 7.44 16.40 19.97
CA HIS A 528 6.96 15.02 19.84
C HIS A 528 7.59 14.11 20.91
N PRO A 529 7.12 14.15 22.16
CA PRO A 529 7.77 13.46 23.29
C PRO A 529 7.80 11.93 23.15
N PHE A 530 6.98 11.36 22.27
CA PHE A 530 6.91 9.91 22.01
C PHE A 530 7.56 9.48 20.69
N GLY A 531 8.13 10.42 19.94
CA GLY A 531 8.63 10.18 18.59
C GLY A 531 7.57 10.43 17.53
N PHE A 532 7.87 10.02 16.30
CA PHE A 532 7.02 10.21 15.13
C PHE A 532 6.55 8.88 14.58
N GLU A 533 5.33 8.87 14.05
CA GLU A 533 4.80 7.71 13.36
C GLU A 533 5.50 7.44 12.01
N TRP A 534 5.27 6.23 11.53
CA TRP A 534 5.74 5.82 10.22
C TRP A 534 4.60 5.97 9.21
N CYS A 535 4.66 7.01 8.41
CA CYS A 535 3.78 7.21 7.27
C CYS A 535 4.46 6.75 5.97
N VAL A 536 4.98 5.52 5.98
CA VAL A 536 5.60 4.89 4.82
C VAL A 536 4.64 3.86 4.19
N ASN A 537 4.34 4.04 2.90
CA ASN A 537 3.46 3.11 2.18
C ASN A 537 4.15 1.80 1.84
N ALA A 538 5.43 1.89 1.48
CA ALA A 538 6.25 0.74 1.12
C ALA A 538 7.70 1.02 1.51
N PRO A 539 8.25 0.36 2.54
CA PRO A 539 9.67 0.39 2.83
C PRO A 539 10.44 -0.33 1.72
N ALA A 540 11.73 -0.02 1.60
CA ALA A 540 12.63 -0.68 0.67
C ALA A 540 13.70 -1.47 1.42
N VAL A 541 14.12 -2.62 0.85
CA VAL A 541 15.16 -3.47 1.44
C VAL A 541 16.24 -3.74 0.40
N ASP A 542 17.50 -3.59 0.80
CA ASP A 542 18.64 -3.85 -0.07
C ASP A 542 19.07 -5.33 -0.08
N GLY A 543 20.07 -5.66 -0.90
CA GLY A 543 20.55 -7.04 -1.09
C GLY A 543 21.25 -7.67 0.12
N ILE A 544 21.60 -6.88 1.14
CA ILE A 544 22.21 -7.36 2.39
C ILE A 544 21.24 -7.32 3.58
N GLY A 545 20.00 -6.82 3.35
CA GLY A 545 18.93 -6.78 4.34
C GLY A 545 18.82 -5.48 5.12
N THR A 546 19.47 -4.40 4.65
CA THR A 546 19.26 -3.06 5.20
C THR A 546 17.90 -2.54 4.78
N VAL A 547 17.12 -2.10 5.75
CA VAL A 547 15.80 -1.49 5.57
C VAL A 547 15.95 0.02 5.46
N PHE A 548 15.33 0.59 4.43
CA PHE A 548 15.22 2.03 4.23
C PHE A 548 13.76 2.43 4.37
N ALA A 549 13.49 3.42 5.21
CA ALA A 549 12.14 3.89 5.47
C ALA A 549 12.11 5.38 5.83
N ASN A 550 11.10 6.10 5.31
CA ASN A 550 10.80 7.46 5.72
C ASN A 550 9.96 7.46 7.00
N SER A 551 10.17 8.44 7.86
CA SER A 551 9.30 8.73 8.99
C SER A 551 8.72 10.14 8.87
N GLU A 552 7.62 10.42 9.56
CA GLU A 552 7.03 11.77 9.60
C GLU A 552 7.96 12.83 10.19
N ASP A 553 9.00 12.46 10.92
CA ASP A 553 10.02 13.41 11.36
C ASP A 553 10.90 13.99 10.23
N GLY A 554 10.65 13.56 9.00
CA GLY A 554 11.36 14.01 7.80
C GLY A 554 12.69 13.30 7.56
N ASN A 555 13.04 12.31 8.38
CA ASN A 555 14.26 11.53 8.18
C ASN A 555 14.00 10.29 7.31
N LEU A 556 14.98 9.99 6.46
CA LEU A 556 15.21 8.64 5.95
C LEU A 556 16.05 7.88 6.99
N TYR A 557 15.59 6.70 7.36
CA TYR A 557 16.28 5.81 8.29
C TYR A 557 16.86 4.60 7.55
N GLU A 558 18.06 4.20 7.96
CA GLU A 558 18.76 3.00 7.54
C GLU A 558 18.91 2.07 8.73
N ILE A 559 18.21 0.93 8.70
CA ILE A 559 18.18 -0.05 9.79
C ILE A 559 18.75 -1.36 9.24
N ASP A 560 19.78 -1.90 9.86
CA ASP A 560 20.39 -3.13 9.41
C ASP A 560 19.48 -4.36 9.65
N ARG A 561 19.86 -5.48 9.10
CA ARG A 561 19.10 -6.73 9.22
C ARG A 561 18.98 -7.27 10.65
N SER A 562 19.74 -6.73 11.61
CA SER A 562 19.65 -7.08 13.04
C SER A 562 18.72 -6.15 13.81
N GLY A 563 18.22 -5.08 13.17
CA GLY A 563 17.39 -4.06 13.79
C GLY A 563 18.18 -2.91 14.41
N ALA A 564 19.47 -2.79 14.13
CA ALA A 564 20.28 -1.67 14.59
C ALA A 564 20.22 -0.51 13.61
N LEU A 565 20.06 0.72 14.13
CA LEU A 565 20.18 1.93 13.33
C LEU A 565 21.60 2.07 12.80
N VAL A 566 21.73 2.16 11.49
CA VAL A 566 23.01 2.42 10.79
C VAL A 566 23.20 3.90 10.56
N ASN A 567 22.16 4.57 10.06
CA ASN A 567 22.22 5.98 9.68
C ASN A 567 20.82 6.60 9.64
N GLN A 568 20.77 7.94 9.68
CA GLN A 568 19.57 8.72 9.41
C GLN A 568 19.93 10.02 8.71
N VAL A 569 19.09 10.49 7.80
CA VAL A 569 19.30 11.73 7.05
C VAL A 569 18.00 12.53 7.04
N LEU A 570 18.02 13.73 7.64
CA LEU A 570 16.92 14.68 7.46
C LEU A 570 16.88 15.13 6.01
N THR A 571 15.76 14.90 5.35
CA THR A 571 15.52 15.34 3.96
C THR A 571 15.13 16.82 3.94
N GLN A 572 13.88 17.19 4.19
CA GLN A 572 13.44 18.59 4.19
C GLN A 572 12.87 19.02 5.54
N LEU A 573 11.76 18.43 5.98
CA LEU A 573 11.08 18.85 7.20
C LEU A 573 10.24 17.73 7.82
N ALA A 574 9.99 17.84 9.12
CA ALA A 574 9.03 17.01 9.82
C ALA A 574 7.59 17.30 9.29
N ILE A 575 6.74 16.25 9.30
CA ILE A 575 5.36 16.29 8.76
C ILE A 575 5.32 16.67 7.25
N GLY A 576 6.46 16.55 6.57
CA GLY A 576 6.57 16.82 5.13
C GLY A 576 6.52 15.56 4.26
N ALA A 577 6.37 14.39 4.86
CA ALA A 577 6.39 13.10 4.17
C ALA A 577 5.30 12.21 4.72
N ALA A 578 4.11 12.25 4.16
CA ALA A 578 3.09 11.25 4.38
C ALA A 578 2.99 10.34 3.16
N TYR A 579 2.85 9.02 3.38
CA TYR A 579 2.58 8.03 2.32
C TYR A 579 3.56 8.09 1.14
N THR A 580 4.84 8.19 1.47
CA THR A 580 5.94 8.30 0.51
C THR A 580 6.68 6.97 0.40
N PRO A 581 6.50 6.24 -0.69
CA PRO A 581 7.27 5.04 -0.98
C PRO A 581 8.69 5.39 -1.42
N LEU A 582 9.61 4.44 -1.24
CA LEU A 582 11.02 4.59 -1.62
C LEU A 582 11.39 3.65 -2.76
N SER A 583 12.55 3.91 -3.37
CA SER A 583 13.19 2.95 -4.25
C SER A 583 14.72 2.98 -4.11
N ILE A 584 15.35 1.86 -4.47
CA ILE A 584 16.80 1.68 -4.44
C ILE A 584 17.29 1.48 -5.87
N GLY A 585 18.23 2.31 -6.29
CA GLY A 585 18.81 2.25 -7.63
C GLY A 585 19.74 1.06 -7.83
N PRO A 586 20.03 0.70 -9.10
CA PRO A 586 20.98 -0.35 -9.43
C PRO A 586 22.41 -0.10 -8.92
N ASP A 587 22.75 1.15 -8.65
CA ASP A 587 24.00 1.60 -8.06
C ASP A 587 23.93 1.77 -6.53
N GLY A 588 22.80 1.40 -5.93
CA GLY A 588 22.58 1.48 -4.49
C GLY A 588 22.14 2.84 -3.97
N LYS A 589 21.97 3.87 -4.80
CA LYS A 589 21.40 5.15 -4.36
C LYS A 589 19.96 4.99 -3.91
N ILE A 590 19.59 5.71 -2.86
CA ILE A 590 18.24 5.69 -2.30
C ILE A 590 17.47 6.90 -2.82
N TYR A 591 16.31 6.64 -3.39
CA TYR A 591 15.38 7.65 -3.90
C TYR A 591 14.20 7.73 -2.94
N THR A 592 14.04 8.88 -2.32
CA THR A 592 13.06 9.12 -1.25
C THR A 592 12.33 10.44 -1.46
N GLN A 593 11.31 10.72 -0.68
CA GLN A 593 10.43 11.87 -0.90
C GLN A 593 10.13 12.57 0.41
N ASN A 594 10.03 13.89 0.35
CA ASN A 594 9.58 14.73 1.45
C ASN A 594 9.21 16.12 0.91
N ASP A 595 8.16 16.74 1.40
CA ASP A 595 7.73 18.10 1.05
C ASP A 595 7.59 18.34 -0.46
N GLY A 596 6.98 17.36 -1.18
CA GLY A 596 6.81 17.44 -2.63
C GLY A 596 8.12 17.44 -3.43
N ARG A 597 9.18 16.87 -2.84
CA ARG A 597 10.52 16.83 -3.43
C ARG A 597 11.04 15.40 -3.48
N LEU A 598 11.67 15.09 -4.59
CA LEU A 598 12.48 13.88 -4.75
C LEU A 598 13.89 14.16 -4.21
N PHE A 599 14.30 13.39 -3.23
CA PHE A 599 15.67 13.36 -2.72
C PHE A 599 16.38 12.11 -3.20
N VAL A 600 17.64 12.26 -3.58
CA VAL A 600 18.52 11.13 -3.83
C VAL A 600 19.63 11.14 -2.79
N ILE A 601 19.73 10.04 -2.05
CA ILE A 601 20.67 9.88 -0.95
C ILE A 601 21.73 8.85 -1.34
N GLY A 602 22.97 9.13 -1.05
CA GLY A 602 24.10 8.25 -1.36
C GLY A 602 25.46 8.87 -1.03
N ASN A 603 26.50 8.32 -1.65
CA ASN A 603 27.91 8.74 -1.51
C ASN A 603 28.44 9.30 -2.82
#